data_53e2148ea4ee0b73038530285becf43d
#
_entry.id   53e2148ea4ee0b73038530285becf43d
#
_cell.length_a   1.000
_cell.length_b   1.000
_cell.length_c   1.000
_cell.angle_alpha   90.00
_cell.angle_beta   90.00
_cell.angle_gamma   90.00
#
_symmetry.space_group_name_H-M   'P 1'
#
loop_
_entity.id
_entity.type
_entity.pdbx_description
1 polymer ?
#
loop_
_entity_poly.entity_id
_entity_poly.type
_entity_poly.pdbx_seq_one_letter_code
_entity_poly.pdbx_strand_id
1 'polypeptide(L)'
;MGASGFVGQHLLRYLLATTNYSVRAVCRRPEDIQYDAQYADRLQLISADVFDYDAISKGLEGVDVAVYLIHMMADKGDYYDLEAKAAETFGKAARRSGLPRLIYMGGLGNDNDKLSRHLLSRHNTGKILKSYVPLLIEFRASMIVGAGSIAYDIMKNLVHNLPVQTVPSWAVTHTQPIALQDALAYLTESLTVPLEHSEIVEIGGPEELSYKDLIVRYAASIGRKPLVVLVPIVPLWLGAWWLNLFTPRRHAKVGRQMAESLVNPMVVTNDREKSYFRILFLRLLKKRLVMYW
;
A
#
# COMPACT_ATOMS: atom_id res chain seq x y z
N MET A 1 -9.77 6.35 -6.25
CA MET A 1 -10.67 5.76 -5.20
C MET A 1 -9.87 5.39 -3.97
N GLY A 2 -10.32 5.75 -2.75
CA GLY A 2 -9.56 5.60 -1.51
C GLY A 2 -8.69 6.81 -1.16
N ALA A 3 -9.09 8.01 -1.57
CA ALA A 3 -8.32 9.24 -1.42
C ALA A 3 -8.05 9.65 0.04
N SER A 4 -8.89 9.23 1.00
CA SER A 4 -8.70 9.51 2.44
C SER A 4 -7.76 8.52 3.14
N GLY A 5 -7.31 7.44 2.46
CA GLY A 5 -6.33 6.50 2.99
C GLY A 5 -4.91 7.05 3.04
N PHE A 6 -4.00 6.34 3.75
CA PHE A 6 -2.60 6.75 3.88
C PHE A 6 -1.93 7.07 2.53
N VAL A 7 -1.89 6.12 1.61
CA VAL A 7 -1.29 6.34 0.28
C VAL A 7 -2.10 7.37 -0.52
N GLY A 8 -3.44 7.32 -0.44
CA GLY A 8 -4.33 8.19 -1.20
C GLY A 8 -4.16 9.67 -0.91
N GLN A 9 -4.09 10.07 0.37
CA GLN A 9 -3.87 11.46 0.75
C GLN A 9 -2.50 11.99 0.29
N HIS A 10 -1.46 11.16 0.42
CA HIS A 10 -0.13 11.55 -0.03
C HIS A 10 -0.04 11.62 -1.55
N LEU A 11 -0.67 10.67 -2.27
CA LEU A 11 -0.72 10.69 -3.72
C LEU A 11 -1.47 11.94 -4.24
N LEU A 12 -2.61 12.28 -3.63
CA LEU A 12 -3.35 13.47 -3.98
C LEU A 12 -2.47 14.73 -3.89
N ARG A 13 -1.83 14.94 -2.75
CA ARG A 13 -0.93 16.09 -2.54
C ARG A 13 0.25 16.08 -3.51
N TYR A 14 0.83 14.90 -3.73
CA TYR A 14 1.96 14.74 -4.65
C TYR A 14 1.56 15.09 -6.09
N LEU A 15 0.43 14.58 -6.59
CA LEU A 15 -0.07 14.89 -7.93
C LEU A 15 -0.36 16.39 -8.10
N LEU A 16 -1.05 17.00 -7.15
CA LEU A 16 -1.37 18.42 -7.21
C LEU A 16 -0.12 19.30 -7.20
N ALA A 17 0.93 18.92 -6.47
CA ALA A 17 2.17 19.68 -6.36
C ALA A 17 3.13 19.47 -7.53
N THR A 18 3.13 18.29 -8.18
CA THR A 18 4.17 17.91 -9.16
C THR A 18 3.65 17.77 -10.59
N THR A 19 2.34 17.85 -10.81
CA THR A 19 1.72 17.70 -12.13
C THR A 19 0.67 18.78 -12.37
N ASN A 20 0.18 18.88 -13.61
CA ASN A 20 -0.94 19.76 -13.98
C ASN A 20 -2.25 19.00 -14.20
N TYR A 21 -2.38 17.76 -13.69
CA TYR A 21 -3.58 16.97 -13.86
C TYR A 21 -4.77 17.54 -13.07
N SER A 22 -5.97 17.39 -13.63
CA SER A 22 -7.22 17.53 -12.89
C SER A 22 -7.48 16.23 -12.13
N VAL A 23 -7.77 16.33 -10.84
CA VAL A 23 -7.88 15.17 -9.95
C VAL A 23 -9.27 15.07 -9.36
N ARG A 24 -9.91 13.90 -9.48
CA ARG A 24 -11.12 13.55 -8.73
C ARG A 24 -10.72 12.68 -7.55
N ALA A 25 -10.86 13.20 -6.36
CA ALA A 25 -10.56 12.48 -5.12
C ALA A 25 -11.86 11.87 -4.56
N VAL A 26 -11.97 10.53 -4.65
CA VAL A 26 -13.17 9.78 -4.27
C VAL A 26 -12.95 9.07 -2.95
N CYS A 27 -13.79 9.37 -1.94
CA CYS A 27 -13.78 8.72 -0.63
C CYS A 27 -15.14 8.88 0.07
N ARG A 28 -15.34 8.18 1.18
CA ARG A 28 -16.60 8.21 1.96
C ARG A 28 -16.84 9.57 2.66
N ARG A 29 -15.76 10.22 3.07
CA ARG A 29 -15.78 11.50 3.81
C ARG A 29 -14.82 12.48 3.18
N PRO A 30 -15.24 13.25 2.17
CA PRO A 30 -14.40 14.24 1.49
C PRO A 30 -13.91 15.36 2.42
N GLU A 31 -14.64 15.65 3.48
CA GLU A 31 -14.29 16.63 4.51
C GLU A 31 -13.01 16.29 5.27
N ASP A 32 -12.62 15.02 5.31
CA ASP A 32 -11.37 14.58 5.92
C ASP A 32 -10.13 14.85 5.03
N ILE A 33 -10.33 15.25 3.77
CA ILE A 33 -9.23 15.50 2.83
C ILE A 33 -8.69 16.91 3.02
N GLN A 34 -7.39 16.98 3.35
CA GLN A 34 -6.65 18.23 3.46
C GLN A 34 -5.85 18.49 2.20
N TYR A 35 -6.05 19.66 1.59
CA TYR A 35 -5.30 20.12 0.41
C TYR A 35 -5.07 21.64 0.49
N ASP A 36 -4.09 22.11 -0.28
CA ASP A 36 -3.81 23.54 -0.37
C ASP A 36 -4.84 24.20 -1.32
N ALA A 37 -5.45 25.30 -0.86
CA ALA A 37 -6.49 26.03 -1.60
C ALA A 37 -6.06 26.50 -3.00
N GLN A 38 -4.77 26.69 -3.25
CA GLN A 38 -4.24 27.03 -4.58
C GLN A 38 -4.52 25.96 -5.65
N TYR A 39 -4.89 24.74 -5.26
CA TYR A 39 -5.20 23.64 -6.17
C TYR A 39 -6.71 23.39 -6.35
N ALA A 40 -7.56 24.24 -5.78
CA ALA A 40 -9.01 24.04 -5.79
C ALA A 40 -9.59 23.91 -7.22
N ASP A 41 -9.07 24.66 -8.17
CA ASP A 41 -9.54 24.64 -9.57
C ASP A 41 -9.25 23.31 -10.30
N ARG A 42 -8.31 22.53 -9.80
CA ARG A 42 -7.90 21.23 -10.36
C ARG A 42 -8.36 20.04 -9.53
N LEU A 43 -9.05 20.26 -8.42
CA LEU A 43 -9.48 19.21 -7.49
C LEU A 43 -11.01 19.15 -7.38
N GLN A 44 -11.57 18.00 -7.69
CA GLN A 44 -12.95 17.67 -7.40
C GLN A 44 -13.02 16.62 -6.30
N LEU A 45 -13.68 16.93 -5.19
CA LEU A 45 -13.95 15.99 -4.11
C LEU A 45 -15.30 15.30 -4.35
N ILE A 46 -15.32 13.96 -4.30
CA ILE A 46 -16.51 13.16 -4.53
C ILE A 46 -16.75 12.25 -3.33
N SER A 47 -17.95 12.37 -2.73
CA SER A 47 -18.40 11.45 -1.71
C SER A 47 -18.98 10.20 -2.36
N ALA A 48 -18.33 9.05 -2.16
CA ALA A 48 -18.84 7.76 -2.60
C ALA A 48 -18.30 6.63 -1.71
N ASP A 49 -19.15 5.69 -1.39
CA ASP A 49 -18.76 4.39 -0.88
C ASP A 49 -18.38 3.47 -2.06
N VAL A 50 -17.41 2.57 -1.84
CA VAL A 50 -16.97 1.63 -2.89
C VAL A 50 -18.04 0.61 -3.28
N PHE A 51 -19.08 0.46 -2.48
CA PHE A 51 -20.25 -0.38 -2.80
C PHE A 51 -21.37 0.38 -3.52
N ASP A 52 -21.25 1.70 -3.69
CA ASP A 52 -22.21 2.53 -4.41
C ASP A 52 -21.83 2.59 -5.90
N TYR A 53 -22.40 1.67 -6.66
CA TYR A 53 -22.16 1.53 -8.08
C TYR A 53 -22.47 2.80 -8.89
N ASP A 54 -23.59 3.48 -8.60
CA ASP A 54 -24.03 4.65 -9.36
C ASP A 54 -23.15 5.88 -9.07
N ALA A 55 -22.81 6.11 -7.80
CA ALA A 55 -21.89 7.17 -7.42
C ALA A 55 -20.50 6.97 -8.02
N ILE A 56 -19.99 5.73 -8.05
CA ILE A 56 -18.69 5.41 -8.67
C ILE A 56 -18.77 5.59 -10.17
N SER A 57 -19.83 5.10 -10.84
CA SER A 57 -19.99 5.24 -12.30
C SER A 57 -19.97 6.71 -12.71
N LYS A 58 -20.75 7.56 -12.01
CA LYS A 58 -20.75 9.01 -12.23
C LYS A 58 -19.38 9.65 -11.96
N GLY A 59 -18.69 9.19 -10.91
CA GLY A 59 -17.35 9.68 -10.57
C GLY A 59 -16.29 9.32 -11.61
N LEU A 60 -16.51 8.27 -12.40
CA LEU A 60 -15.58 7.79 -13.44
C LEU A 60 -15.89 8.34 -14.85
N GLU A 61 -17.02 9.06 -15.05
CA GLU A 61 -17.34 9.65 -16.37
C GLU A 61 -16.24 10.61 -16.83
N GLY A 62 -15.69 10.36 -18.03
CA GLY A 62 -14.62 11.18 -18.63
C GLY A 62 -13.29 11.14 -17.87
N VAL A 63 -13.03 10.08 -17.12
CA VAL A 63 -11.73 9.86 -16.45
C VAL A 63 -10.80 9.07 -17.38
N ASP A 64 -9.61 9.58 -17.61
CA ASP A 64 -8.60 8.91 -18.44
C ASP A 64 -7.89 7.78 -17.69
N VAL A 65 -7.59 7.98 -16.41
CA VAL A 65 -6.90 7.00 -15.57
C VAL A 65 -7.46 7.02 -14.15
N ALA A 66 -7.78 5.87 -13.61
CA ALA A 66 -8.16 5.74 -12.20
C ALA A 66 -7.06 5.04 -11.39
N VAL A 67 -6.94 5.43 -10.11
CA VAL A 67 -6.08 4.75 -9.12
C VAL A 67 -6.96 4.13 -8.04
N TYR A 68 -6.88 2.82 -7.87
CA TYR A 68 -7.64 2.05 -6.88
C TYR A 68 -6.75 1.71 -5.68
N LEU A 69 -7.06 2.33 -4.53
CA LEU A 69 -6.28 2.22 -3.29
C LEU A 69 -7.13 1.72 -2.11
N ILE A 70 -8.25 1.05 -2.40
CA ILE A 70 -9.11 0.50 -1.34
C ILE A 70 -8.41 -0.66 -0.64
N HIS A 71 -8.50 -0.65 0.69
CA HIS A 71 -8.00 -1.70 1.56
C HIS A 71 -8.87 -1.78 2.82
N MET A 72 -9.55 -2.92 3.03
CA MET A 72 -10.66 -3.02 3.99
C MET A 72 -10.32 -3.77 5.28
N MET A 73 -9.05 -3.95 5.62
CA MET A 73 -8.62 -4.68 6.83
C MET A 73 -9.20 -4.13 8.13
N ALA A 74 -9.50 -2.82 8.19
CA ALA A 74 -10.06 -2.19 9.38
C ALA A 74 -11.58 -2.31 9.49
N ASP A 75 -12.27 -2.70 8.42
CA ASP A 75 -13.73 -2.76 8.37
C ASP A 75 -14.30 -3.97 9.15
N LYS A 76 -15.59 -3.91 9.45
CA LYS A 76 -16.31 -5.03 10.10
C LYS A 76 -16.63 -6.09 9.04
N GLY A 77 -16.52 -7.35 9.43
CA GLY A 77 -16.82 -8.49 8.56
C GLY A 77 -15.58 -9.18 8.02
N ASP A 78 -15.79 -10.06 7.05
CA ASP A 78 -14.71 -10.73 6.34
C ASP A 78 -14.14 -9.81 5.28
N TYR A 79 -12.93 -9.30 5.53
CA TYR A 79 -12.27 -8.36 4.61
C TYR A 79 -11.99 -8.97 3.23
N TYR A 80 -11.81 -10.29 3.12
CA TYR A 80 -11.58 -10.96 1.84
C TYR A 80 -12.80 -10.82 0.92
N ASP A 81 -13.98 -11.14 1.43
CA ASP A 81 -15.23 -11.04 0.67
C ASP A 81 -15.61 -9.59 0.40
N LEU A 82 -15.35 -8.70 1.37
CA LEU A 82 -15.63 -7.27 1.22
C LEU A 82 -14.73 -6.64 0.14
N GLU A 83 -13.43 -6.96 0.10
CA GLU A 83 -12.52 -6.48 -0.94
C GLU A 83 -12.89 -7.01 -2.32
N ALA A 84 -13.27 -8.30 -2.42
CA ALA A 84 -13.73 -8.88 -3.68
C ALA A 84 -14.99 -8.17 -4.18
N LYS A 85 -16.01 -8.00 -3.32
CA LYS A 85 -17.25 -7.28 -3.67
C LYS A 85 -16.98 -5.82 -4.06
N ALA A 86 -16.08 -5.13 -3.34
CA ALA A 86 -15.69 -3.76 -3.63
C ALA A 86 -15.00 -3.67 -5.01
N ALA A 87 -14.10 -4.60 -5.32
CA ALA A 87 -13.43 -4.68 -6.61
C ALA A 87 -14.41 -4.97 -7.76
N GLU A 88 -15.38 -5.85 -7.56
CA GLU A 88 -16.43 -6.13 -8.55
C GLU A 88 -17.31 -4.90 -8.80
N THR A 89 -17.76 -4.21 -7.75
CA THR A 89 -18.61 -3.01 -7.86
C THR A 89 -17.86 -1.93 -8.63
N PHE A 90 -16.61 -1.65 -8.24
CA PHE A 90 -15.76 -0.70 -8.94
C PHE A 90 -15.49 -1.12 -10.39
N GLY A 91 -15.15 -2.38 -10.62
CA GLY A 91 -14.88 -2.92 -11.96
C GLY A 91 -16.07 -2.80 -12.91
N LYS A 92 -17.30 -3.12 -12.45
CA LYS A 92 -18.53 -2.93 -13.21
C LYS A 92 -18.74 -1.46 -13.57
N ALA A 93 -18.53 -0.54 -12.63
CA ALA A 93 -18.62 0.89 -12.86
C ALA A 93 -17.56 1.40 -13.85
N ALA A 94 -16.31 0.93 -13.71
CA ALA A 94 -15.22 1.24 -14.63
C ALA A 94 -15.50 0.79 -16.07
N ARG A 95 -16.03 -0.42 -16.23
CA ARG A 95 -16.44 -0.93 -17.56
C ARG A 95 -17.56 -0.08 -18.15
N ARG A 96 -18.58 0.28 -17.36
CA ARG A 96 -19.70 1.11 -17.82
C ARG A 96 -19.25 2.50 -18.27
N SER A 97 -18.34 3.13 -17.53
CA SER A 97 -17.81 4.46 -17.85
C SER A 97 -16.77 4.45 -18.98
N GLY A 98 -16.40 3.26 -19.49
CA GLY A 98 -15.37 3.13 -20.52
C GLY A 98 -13.97 3.49 -20.06
N LEU A 99 -13.66 3.32 -18.75
CA LEU A 99 -12.35 3.65 -18.18
C LEU A 99 -11.23 2.92 -18.94
N PRO A 100 -10.31 3.64 -19.61
CA PRO A 100 -9.31 3.00 -20.47
C PRO A 100 -8.15 2.41 -19.65
N ARG A 101 -7.81 2.98 -18.48
CA ARG A 101 -6.66 2.55 -17.67
C ARG A 101 -6.97 2.59 -16.19
N LEU A 102 -6.53 1.55 -15.49
CA LEU A 102 -6.60 1.44 -14.04
C LEU A 102 -5.22 1.14 -13.46
N ILE A 103 -4.89 1.79 -12.35
CA ILE A 103 -3.71 1.50 -11.55
C ILE A 103 -4.19 0.96 -10.20
N TYR A 104 -3.65 -0.17 -9.79
CA TYR A 104 -3.97 -0.81 -8.54
C TYR A 104 -2.71 -1.01 -7.69
N MET A 105 -2.77 -0.69 -6.40
CA MET A 105 -1.71 -0.99 -5.44
C MET A 105 -2.08 -2.25 -4.67
N GLY A 106 -1.45 -3.36 -5.02
CA GLY A 106 -1.59 -4.68 -4.40
C GLY A 106 -0.51 -4.97 -3.36
N GLY A 107 -0.42 -6.23 -2.92
CA GLY A 107 0.59 -6.74 -2.00
C GLY A 107 1.61 -7.63 -2.70
N LEU A 108 2.88 -7.49 -2.30
CA LEU A 108 3.98 -8.31 -2.81
C LEU A 108 3.90 -9.73 -2.23
N GLY A 109 4.10 -10.72 -3.05
CA GLY A 109 4.12 -12.14 -2.72
C GLY A 109 4.07 -12.99 -3.98
N ASN A 110 4.66 -14.17 -3.95
CA ASN A 110 4.69 -15.07 -5.09
C ASN A 110 3.40 -15.88 -5.16
N ASP A 111 2.72 -15.89 -6.31
CA ASP A 111 1.47 -16.63 -6.53
C ASP A 111 1.62 -18.16 -6.35
N ASN A 112 2.85 -18.68 -6.43
CA ASN A 112 3.15 -20.11 -6.22
C ASN A 112 3.34 -20.49 -4.75
N ASP A 113 3.43 -19.50 -3.84
CA ASP A 113 3.60 -19.73 -2.42
C ASP A 113 2.24 -19.92 -1.72
N LYS A 114 2.29 -20.54 -0.51
CA LYS A 114 1.13 -20.55 0.38
C LYS A 114 0.97 -19.15 1.01
N LEU A 115 0.28 -18.29 0.28
CA LEU A 115 0.06 -16.91 0.72
C LEU A 115 -0.88 -16.82 1.92
N SER A 116 -0.63 -15.84 2.78
CA SER A 116 -1.58 -15.45 3.82
C SER A 116 -2.92 -15.01 3.23
N ARG A 117 -3.98 -15.10 4.01
CA ARG A 117 -5.32 -14.65 3.58
C ARG A 117 -5.33 -13.20 3.12
N HIS A 118 -4.54 -12.34 3.75
CA HIS A 118 -4.37 -10.94 3.36
C HIS A 118 -3.78 -10.82 1.95
N LEU A 119 -2.66 -11.49 1.66
CA LEU A 119 -2.03 -11.43 0.33
C LEU A 119 -2.94 -12.06 -0.74
N LEU A 120 -3.63 -13.17 -0.41
CA LEU A 120 -4.64 -13.76 -1.30
C LEU A 120 -5.75 -12.76 -1.66
N SER A 121 -6.26 -11.99 -0.68
CA SER A 121 -7.25 -10.94 -0.93
C SER A 121 -6.74 -9.88 -1.89
N ARG A 122 -5.48 -9.43 -1.70
CA ARG A 122 -4.87 -8.43 -2.58
C ARG A 122 -4.72 -8.92 -4.00
N HIS A 123 -4.23 -10.16 -4.19
CA HIS A 123 -4.07 -10.77 -5.51
C HIS A 123 -5.43 -11.03 -6.19
N ASN A 124 -6.43 -11.47 -5.42
CA ASN A 124 -7.78 -11.66 -5.93
C ASN A 124 -8.41 -10.33 -6.40
N THR A 125 -8.22 -9.26 -5.63
CA THR A 125 -8.64 -7.90 -6.02
C THR A 125 -8.04 -7.50 -7.38
N GLY A 126 -6.74 -7.70 -7.59
CA GLY A 126 -6.08 -7.43 -8.87
C GLY A 126 -6.66 -8.25 -10.02
N LYS A 127 -6.90 -9.57 -9.82
CA LYS A 127 -7.53 -10.46 -10.82
C LYS A 127 -8.94 -9.99 -11.18
N ILE A 128 -9.75 -9.61 -10.20
CA ILE A 128 -11.11 -9.09 -10.43
C ILE A 128 -11.03 -7.80 -11.25
N LEU A 129 -10.25 -6.81 -10.82
CA LEU A 129 -10.15 -5.52 -11.49
C LEU A 129 -9.67 -5.68 -12.94
N LYS A 130 -8.67 -6.55 -13.19
CA LYS A 130 -8.15 -6.85 -14.52
C LYS A 130 -9.24 -7.34 -15.49
N SER A 131 -10.23 -8.07 -14.99
CA SER A 131 -11.31 -8.61 -15.86
C SER A 131 -12.30 -7.55 -16.35
N TYR A 132 -12.25 -6.32 -15.81
CA TYR A 132 -13.20 -5.26 -16.12
C TYR A 132 -12.64 -4.10 -16.95
N VAL A 133 -11.32 -3.91 -16.97
CA VAL A 133 -10.67 -2.78 -17.66
C VAL A 133 -9.73 -3.27 -18.77
N PRO A 134 -9.56 -2.49 -19.86
CA PRO A 134 -8.65 -2.87 -20.94
C PRO A 134 -7.20 -2.96 -20.49
N LEU A 135 -6.75 -1.98 -19.71
CA LEU A 135 -5.37 -1.86 -19.24
C LEU A 135 -5.33 -1.69 -17.73
N LEU A 136 -4.65 -2.62 -17.04
CA LEU A 136 -4.37 -2.55 -15.61
C LEU A 136 -2.85 -2.57 -15.36
N ILE A 137 -2.35 -1.65 -14.55
CA ILE A 137 -1.07 -1.80 -13.87
C ILE A 137 -1.35 -2.20 -12.43
N GLU A 138 -1.01 -3.42 -12.05
CA GLU A 138 -1.02 -3.88 -10.67
C GLU A 138 0.38 -3.72 -10.09
N PHE A 139 0.58 -2.73 -9.24
CA PHE A 139 1.80 -2.69 -8.42
C PHE A 139 1.66 -3.65 -7.24
N ARG A 140 2.65 -4.51 -7.06
CA ARG A 140 2.80 -5.33 -5.87
C ARG A 140 3.92 -4.79 -5.02
N ALA A 141 3.59 -4.24 -3.86
CA ALA A 141 4.55 -3.68 -2.90
C ALA A 141 4.51 -4.45 -1.58
N SER A 142 5.64 -4.51 -0.91
CA SER A 142 5.70 -4.96 0.47
C SER A 142 5.22 -3.85 1.43
N MET A 143 5.94 -3.56 2.47
CA MET A 143 5.61 -2.47 3.39
C MET A 143 5.97 -1.12 2.80
N ILE A 144 4.98 -0.23 2.62
CA ILE A 144 5.21 1.18 2.28
C ILE A 144 5.52 1.94 3.58
N VAL A 145 6.77 2.42 3.68
CA VAL A 145 7.28 3.10 4.87
C VAL A 145 7.14 4.61 4.74
N GLY A 146 6.53 5.22 5.74
CA GLY A 146 6.37 6.67 5.81
C GLY A 146 5.55 7.09 7.02
N ALA A 147 5.62 8.35 7.40
CA ALA A 147 4.85 8.89 8.53
C ALA A 147 3.34 8.73 8.30
N GLY A 148 2.64 8.13 9.27
CA GLY A 148 1.21 7.79 9.17
C GLY A 148 0.91 6.41 8.57
N SER A 149 1.93 5.64 8.16
CA SER A 149 1.78 4.21 7.85
C SER A 149 1.57 3.42 9.13
N ILE A 150 0.52 2.56 9.16
CA ILE A 150 0.23 1.73 10.36
C ILE A 150 1.43 0.84 10.70
N ALA A 151 2.08 0.23 9.72
CA ALA A 151 3.24 -0.62 9.94
C ALA A 151 4.43 0.17 10.54
N TYR A 152 4.67 1.37 10.02
CA TYR A 152 5.68 2.27 10.56
C TYR A 152 5.35 2.71 11.99
N ASP A 153 4.10 3.08 12.26
CA ASP A 153 3.65 3.50 13.60
C ASP A 153 3.76 2.36 14.62
N ILE A 154 3.44 1.12 14.24
CA ILE A 154 3.64 -0.06 15.09
C ILE A 154 5.11 -0.22 15.43
N MET A 155 6.00 -0.21 14.43
CA MET A 155 7.45 -0.32 14.63
C MET A 155 7.98 0.80 15.52
N LYS A 156 7.58 2.05 15.25
CA LYS A 156 7.91 3.22 16.07
C LYS A 156 7.51 3.02 17.52
N ASN A 157 6.26 2.64 17.77
CA ASN A 157 5.76 2.44 19.13
C ASN A 157 6.50 1.32 19.87
N LEU A 158 6.80 0.21 19.21
CA LEU A 158 7.60 -0.87 19.80
C LEU A 158 8.98 -0.37 20.22
N VAL A 159 9.69 0.31 19.33
CA VAL A 159 11.05 0.81 19.63
C VAL A 159 11.06 1.89 20.71
N HIS A 160 10.05 2.76 20.74
CA HIS A 160 9.98 3.84 21.74
C HIS A 160 9.61 3.34 23.13
N ASN A 161 8.74 2.33 23.24
CA ASN A 161 8.17 1.89 24.51
C ASN A 161 8.89 0.68 25.13
N LEU A 162 9.68 -0.06 24.34
CA LEU A 162 10.33 -1.29 24.80
C LEU A 162 11.86 -1.16 24.75
N PRO A 163 12.56 -1.21 25.89
CA PRO A 163 14.02 -1.24 25.92
C PRO A 163 14.59 -2.58 25.45
N VAL A 164 13.81 -3.66 25.59
CA VAL A 164 14.12 -4.99 25.09
C VAL A 164 13.10 -5.35 24.02
N GLN A 165 13.57 -5.59 22.80
CA GLN A 165 12.74 -6.01 21.68
C GLN A 165 12.68 -7.52 21.63
N THR A 166 11.59 -8.11 22.12
CA THR A 166 11.32 -9.52 21.92
C THR A 166 10.78 -9.75 20.52
N VAL A 167 11.56 -10.38 19.68
CA VAL A 167 11.27 -10.58 18.25
C VAL A 167 10.96 -12.04 18.00
N PRO A 168 9.78 -12.39 17.51
CA PRO A 168 9.41 -13.76 17.16
C PRO A 168 10.30 -14.33 16.06
N SER A 169 10.42 -15.67 15.99
CA SER A 169 11.24 -16.35 14.98
C SER A 169 10.84 -16.01 13.53
N TRP A 170 9.56 -15.73 13.26
CA TRP A 170 9.10 -15.30 11.93
C TRP A 170 9.53 -13.88 11.54
N ALA A 171 10.05 -13.09 12.47
CA ALA A 171 10.57 -11.76 12.15
C ALA A 171 11.94 -11.77 11.43
N VAL A 172 12.51 -12.94 11.19
CA VAL A 172 13.66 -13.12 10.29
C VAL A 172 13.24 -13.28 8.82
N THR A 173 11.92 -13.36 8.54
CA THR A 173 11.41 -13.39 7.17
C THR A 173 11.81 -12.10 6.44
N HIS A 174 12.21 -12.27 5.20
CA HIS A 174 12.72 -11.19 4.37
C HIS A 174 11.60 -10.39 3.74
N THR A 175 11.81 -9.09 3.69
CA THR A 175 10.92 -8.11 3.07
C THR A 175 11.75 -7.06 2.37
N GLN A 176 11.18 -6.41 1.38
CA GLN A 176 11.82 -5.32 0.64
C GLN A 176 10.97 -4.06 0.74
N PRO A 177 11.02 -3.36 1.91
CA PRO A 177 10.17 -2.20 2.16
C PRO A 177 10.50 -1.08 1.18
N ILE A 178 9.47 -0.34 0.77
CA ILE A 178 9.60 0.79 -0.15
C ILE A 178 9.23 2.09 0.56
N ALA A 179 10.00 3.15 0.33
CA ALA A 179 9.66 4.47 0.85
C ALA A 179 8.37 5.00 0.21
N LEU A 180 7.54 5.69 0.98
CA LEU A 180 6.31 6.30 0.47
C LEU A 180 6.56 7.18 -0.76
N GLN A 181 7.61 8.00 -0.73
CA GLN A 181 7.97 8.90 -1.84
C GLN A 181 8.24 8.13 -3.14
N ASP A 182 8.88 6.97 -3.03
CA ASP A 182 9.21 6.14 -4.18
C ASP A 182 7.94 5.45 -4.72
N ALA A 183 7.08 4.95 -3.83
CA ALA A 183 5.78 4.40 -4.21
C ALA A 183 4.88 5.45 -4.91
N LEU A 184 4.88 6.71 -4.43
CA LEU A 184 4.15 7.81 -5.06
C LEU A 184 4.71 8.14 -6.45
N ALA A 185 6.02 8.07 -6.63
CA ALA A 185 6.66 8.29 -7.93
C ALA A 185 6.25 7.19 -8.93
N TYR A 186 6.26 5.90 -8.54
CA TYR A 186 5.76 4.81 -9.38
C TYR A 186 4.29 5.01 -9.77
N LEU A 187 3.42 5.34 -8.81
CA LEU A 187 2.01 5.62 -9.07
C LEU A 187 1.82 6.79 -10.03
N THR A 188 2.63 7.85 -9.91
CA THR A 188 2.52 9.03 -10.77
C THR A 188 3.04 8.75 -12.18
N GLU A 189 4.20 8.10 -12.34
CA GLU A 189 4.73 7.76 -13.65
C GLU A 189 3.84 6.77 -14.40
N SER A 190 3.15 5.86 -13.68
CA SER A 190 2.24 4.89 -14.27
C SER A 190 0.99 5.50 -14.93
N LEU A 191 0.68 6.76 -14.64
CA LEU A 191 -0.44 7.46 -15.29
C LEU A 191 -0.24 7.60 -16.80
N THR A 192 1.00 7.74 -17.24
CA THR A 192 1.35 8.05 -18.64
C THR A 192 2.28 7.05 -19.32
N VAL A 193 2.83 6.07 -18.58
CA VAL A 193 3.72 5.08 -19.18
C VAL A 193 3.02 4.33 -20.33
N PRO A 194 3.67 4.17 -21.50
CA PRO A 194 3.10 3.36 -22.59
C PRO A 194 2.83 1.93 -22.13
N LEU A 195 1.66 1.41 -22.46
CA LEU A 195 1.23 0.09 -22.06
C LEU A 195 0.43 -0.57 -23.19
N GLU A 196 0.87 -1.74 -23.63
CA GLU A 196 0.19 -2.52 -24.67
C GLU A 196 -0.81 -3.54 -24.08
N HIS A 197 -0.50 -4.02 -22.88
CA HIS A 197 -1.32 -5.00 -22.15
C HIS A 197 -1.22 -4.76 -20.63
N SER A 198 -2.13 -5.39 -19.88
CA SER A 198 -2.12 -5.28 -18.42
C SER A 198 -0.89 -5.94 -17.81
N GLU A 199 -0.25 -5.26 -16.86
CA GLU A 199 0.99 -5.69 -16.23
C GLU A 199 0.89 -5.81 -14.73
N ILE A 200 1.66 -6.77 -14.17
CA ILE A 200 1.93 -6.87 -12.75
C ILE A 200 3.40 -6.46 -12.54
N VAL A 201 3.60 -5.37 -11.81
CA VAL A 201 4.91 -4.80 -11.55
C VAL A 201 5.20 -4.88 -10.06
N GLU A 202 6.19 -5.68 -9.69
CA GLU A 202 6.67 -5.75 -8.30
C GLU A 202 7.57 -4.55 -8.03
N ILE A 203 7.32 -3.85 -6.91
CA ILE A 203 8.10 -2.69 -6.50
C ILE A 203 8.60 -2.85 -5.07
N GLY A 204 9.86 -2.53 -4.86
CA GLY A 204 10.52 -2.60 -3.57
C GLY A 204 11.54 -1.48 -3.40
N GLY A 205 12.00 -1.29 -2.18
CA GLY A 205 13.12 -0.41 -1.91
C GLY A 205 14.45 -1.04 -2.34
N PRO A 206 15.56 -0.34 -2.10
CA PRO A 206 16.89 -0.77 -2.60
C PRO A 206 17.45 -1.98 -1.86
N GLU A 207 16.92 -2.33 -0.70
CA GLU A 207 17.48 -3.37 0.16
C GLU A 207 16.42 -4.37 0.61
N GLU A 208 16.84 -5.62 0.60
CA GLU A 208 16.13 -6.73 1.24
C GLU A 208 16.55 -6.81 2.71
N LEU A 209 15.59 -6.80 3.63
CA LEU A 209 15.80 -6.74 5.08
C LEU A 209 14.87 -7.71 5.78
N SER A 210 15.29 -8.24 6.94
CA SER A 210 14.34 -8.88 7.85
C SER A 210 13.54 -7.83 8.65
N TYR A 211 12.37 -8.22 9.17
CA TYR A 211 11.63 -7.33 10.09
C TYR A 211 12.44 -6.99 11.34
N LYS A 212 13.29 -7.90 11.80
CA LYS A 212 14.27 -7.65 12.87
C LYS A 212 15.22 -6.51 12.48
N ASP A 213 15.78 -6.57 11.25
CA ASP A 213 16.74 -5.56 10.79
C ASP A 213 16.07 -4.19 10.67
N LEU A 214 14.81 -4.14 10.23
CA LEU A 214 14.03 -2.90 10.19
C LEU A 214 13.90 -2.27 11.59
N ILE A 215 13.58 -3.05 12.61
CA ILE A 215 13.49 -2.57 14.00
C ILE A 215 14.83 -2.03 14.47
N VAL A 216 15.92 -2.76 14.21
CA VAL A 216 17.29 -2.37 14.62
C VAL A 216 17.71 -1.09 13.91
N ARG A 217 17.50 -0.99 12.60
CA ARG A 217 17.85 0.21 11.82
C ARG A 217 17.04 1.44 12.23
N TYR A 218 15.74 1.28 12.44
CA TYR A 218 14.91 2.37 12.94
C TYR A 218 15.39 2.84 14.32
N ALA A 219 15.68 1.91 15.24
CA ALA A 219 16.19 2.26 16.55
C ALA A 219 17.54 3.02 16.47
N ALA A 220 18.44 2.57 15.60
CA ALA A 220 19.73 3.22 15.36
C ALA A 220 19.56 4.64 14.80
N SER A 221 18.59 4.88 13.90
CA SER A 221 18.33 6.20 13.31
C SER A 221 17.89 7.25 14.33
N ILE A 222 17.28 6.81 15.45
CA ILE A 222 16.87 7.68 16.56
C ILE A 222 17.85 7.62 17.76
N GLY A 223 19.07 7.10 17.54
CA GLY A 223 20.10 7.04 18.58
C GLY A 223 19.87 5.97 19.66
N ARG A 224 18.98 4.99 19.44
CA ARG A 224 18.69 3.89 20.36
C ARG A 224 19.41 2.61 19.95
N LYS A 225 19.80 1.81 20.94
CA LYS A 225 20.40 0.47 20.75
C LYS A 225 19.62 -0.55 21.60
N PRO A 226 18.43 -0.97 21.17
CA PRO A 226 17.64 -1.92 21.93
C PRO A 226 18.34 -3.28 21.97
N LEU A 227 18.20 -3.98 23.09
CA LEU A 227 18.54 -5.40 23.15
C LEU A 227 17.49 -6.19 22.37
N VAL A 228 17.88 -6.87 21.32
CA VAL A 228 16.97 -7.70 20.51
C VAL A 228 17.13 -9.15 20.89
N VAL A 229 16.04 -9.74 21.41
CA VAL A 229 16.00 -11.15 21.84
C VAL A 229 15.06 -11.91 20.92
N LEU A 230 15.57 -12.91 20.21
CA LEU A 230 14.76 -13.83 19.41
C LEU A 230 14.06 -14.81 20.33
N VAL A 231 12.72 -14.87 20.25
CA VAL A 231 11.91 -15.82 20.98
C VAL A 231 11.43 -16.92 20.02
N PRO A 232 11.92 -18.16 20.18
CA PRO A 232 11.74 -19.19 19.16
C PRO A 232 10.29 -19.67 18.96
N ILE A 233 9.45 -19.57 20.00
CA ILE A 233 8.07 -20.07 19.95
C ILE A 233 7.13 -18.99 20.48
N VAL A 234 6.78 -18.04 19.61
CA VAL A 234 5.67 -17.11 19.90
C VAL A 234 4.56 -17.40 18.90
N PRO A 235 3.43 -17.99 19.34
CA PRO A 235 2.27 -18.12 18.49
C PRO A 235 1.83 -16.75 17.96
N LEU A 236 1.44 -16.69 16.68
CA LEU A 236 1.00 -15.43 16.04
C LEU A 236 -0.08 -14.70 16.85
N TRP A 237 -1.01 -15.43 17.47
CA TRP A 237 -2.07 -14.84 18.30
C TRP A 237 -1.53 -14.15 19.56
N LEU A 238 -0.44 -14.66 20.16
CA LEU A 238 0.17 -14.06 21.35
C LEU A 238 0.94 -12.79 20.97
N GLY A 239 1.69 -12.82 19.87
CA GLY A 239 2.33 -11.62 19.31
C GLY A 239 1.32 -10.54 18.94
N ALA A 240 0.21 -10.93 18.35
CA ALA A 240 -0.88 -10.04 18.01
C ALA A 240 -1.61 -9.46 19.25
N TRP A 241 -1.74 -10.24 20.35
CA TRP A 241 -2.28 -9.75 21.62
C TRP A 241 -1.32 -8.75 22.28
N TRP A 242 -0.04 -9.01 22.24
CA TRP A 242 1.01 -8.12 22.72
C TRP A 242 0.95 -6.73 22.07
N LEU A 243 0.67 -6.66 20.78
CA LEU A 243 0.51 -5.39 20.06
C LEU A 243 -0.61 -4.50 20.65
N ASN A 244 -1.65 -5.07 21.25
CA ASN A 244 -2.73 -4.29 21.87
C ASN A 244 -2.28 -3.47 23.08
N LEU A 245 -1.17 -3.84 23.72
CA LEU A 245 -0.65 -3.13 24.88
C LEU A 245 0.07 -1.81 24.51
N PHE A 246 0.63 -1.75 23.29
CA PHE A 246 1.51 -0.67 22.87
C PHE A 246 1.00 0.11 21.64
N THR A 247 -0.15 -0.29 21.08
CA THR A 247 -0.70 0.36 19.88
C THR A 247 -2.18 0.70 20.06
N PRO A 248 -2.67 1.78 19.44
CA PRO A 248 -4.11 2.08 19.43
C PRO A 248 -4.94 0.90 18.92
N ARG A 249 -6.11 0.66 19.49
CA ARG A 249 -6.98 -0.50 19.18
C ARG A 249 -7.21 -0.72 17.68
N ARG A 250 -7.39 0.35 16.91
CA ARG A 250 -7.56 0.26 15.44
C ARG A 250 -6.31 -0.29 14.75
N HIS A 251 -5.12 0.16 15.17
CA HIS A 251 -3.85 -0.31 14.60
C HIS A 251 -3.57 -1.75 15.02
N ALA A 252 -3.93 -2.13 16.24
CA ALA A 252 -3.77 -3.50 16.71
C ALA A 252 -4.64 -4.51 15.94
N LYS A 253 -5.86 -4.13 15.51
CA LYS A 253 -6.70 -4.99 14.65
C LYS A 253 -6.03 -5.21 13.29
N VAL A 254 -5.60 -4.13 12.63
CA VAL A 254 -4.91 -4.18 11.34
C VAL A 254 -3.57 -4.92 11.48
N GLY A 255 -2.81 -4.63 12.54
CA GLY A 255 -1.54 -5.28 12.84
C GLY A 255 -1.66 -6.80 13.00
N ARG A 256 -2.75 -7.29 13.60
CA ARG A 256 -3.01 -8.75 13.68
C ARG A 256 -3.18 -9.39 12.30
N GLN A 257 -3.96 -8.77 11.43
CA GLN A 257 -4.19 -9.28 10.07
C GLN A 257 -2.91 -9.17 9.22
N MET A 258 -2.14 -8.11 9.39
CA MET A 258 -0.83 -7.98 8.75
C MET A 258 0.19 -8.99 9.27
N ALA A 259 0.13 -9.36 10.56
CA ALA A 259 1.07 -10.34 11.14
C ALA A 259 1.01 -11.71 10.42
N GLU A 260 -0.15 -12.09 9.89
CA GLU A 260 -0.29 -13.30 9.06
C GLU A 260 0.57 -13.23 7.79
N SER A 261 0.81 -12.03 7.28
CA SER A 261 1.62 -11.83 6.07
C SER A 261 3.14 -11.78 6.35
N LEU A 262 3.53 -11.56 7.62
CA LEU A 262 4.94 -11.49 8.00
C LEU A 262 5.67 -12.85 7.87
N VAL A 263 4.94 -13.94 7.74
CA VAL A 263 5.52 -15.27 7.50
C VAL A 263 5.85 -15.50 6.02
N ASN A 264 5.29 -14.70 5.11
CA ASN A 264 5.57 -14.80 3.69
C ASN A 264 6.74 -13.87 3.33
N PRO A 265 7.74 -14.34 2.58
CA PRO A 265 8.74 -13.46 1.99
C PRO A 265 8.07 -12.44 1.07
N MET A 266 8.42 -11.17 1.24
CA MET A 266 7.91 -10.08 0.42
C MET A 266 9.07 -9.34 -0.24
N VAL A 267 9.71 -10.03 -1.19
CA VAL A 267 10.90 -9.58 -1.93
C VAL A 267 10.54 -9.54 -3.42
N VAL A 268 11.03 -8.54 -4.12
CA VAL A 268 10.86 -8.39 -5.58
C VAL A 268 11.55 -9.54 -6.29
N THR A 269 10.83 -10.25 -7.15
CA THR A 269 11.31 -11.43 -7.86
C THR A 269 11.43 -11.23 -9.37
N ASN A 270 10.89 -10.13 -9.91
CA ASN A 270 10.97 -9.82 -11.33
C ASN A 270 11.52 -8.42 -11.61
N ASP A 271 12.04 -8.20 -12.83
CA ASP A 271 12.68 -6.95 -13.25
C ASP A 271 11.74 -6.03 -14.08
N ARG A 272 10.42 -6.22 -14.02
CA ARG A 272 9.46 -5.45 -14.82
C ARG A 272 9.49 -3.97 -14.48
N GLU A 273 9.78 -3.62 -13.23
CA GLU A 273 10.00 -2.24 -12.81
C GLU A 273 11.10 -1.55 -13.65
N LYS A 274 12.18 -2.27 -13.96
CA LYS A 274 13.30 -1.74 -14.75
C LYS A 274 12.90 -1.51 -16.21
N SER A 275 12.00 -2.31 -16.74
CA SER A 275 11.54 -2.21 -18.13
C SER A 275 10.63 -0.99 -18.32
N TYR A 276 9.63 -0.81 -17.46
CA TYR A 276 8.62 0.23 -17.58
C TYR A 276 9.02 1.55 -16.92
N PHE A 277 9.81 1.50 -15.84
CA PHE A 277 10.16 2.64 -15.00
C PHE A 277 11.67 2.87 -14.89
N ARG A 278 12.40 2.60 -15.97
CA ARG A 278 13.88 2.63 -15.99
C ARG A 278 14.48 3.94 -15.44
N ILE A 279 13.91 5.08 -15.79
CA ILE A 279 14.42 6.39 -15.35
C ILE A 279 14.21 6.54 -13.84
N LEU A 280 13.03 6.19 -13.36
CA LEU A 280 12.71 6.21 -11.94
C LEU A 280 13.60 5.23 -11.16
N PHE A 281 13.71 4.00 -11.64
CA PHE A 281 14.57 2.99 -11.03
C PHE A 281 16.02 3.46 -10.91
N LEU A 282 16.59 4.06 -11.96
CA LEU A 282 17.97 4.61 -11.93
C LEU A 282 18.10 5.80 -10.97
N ARG A 283 17.06 6.64 -10.85
CA ARG A 283 17.03 7.75 -9.88
C ARG A 283 17.02 7.22 -8.45
N LEU A 284 16.22 6.21 -8.18
CA LEU A 284 16.11 5.59 -6.85
C LEU A 284 17.39 4.83 -6.47
N LEU A 285 18.04 4.17 -7.43
CA LEU A 285 19.36 3.58 -7.23
C LEU A 285 20.42 4.59 -6.79
N LYS A 286 20.41 5.79 -7.34
CA LYS A 286 21.35 6.87 -6.96
C LYS A 286 21.09 7.40 -5.54
N LYS A 287 19.86 7.29 -5.04
CA LYS A 287 19.46 7.68 -3.66
C LYS A 287 19.79 6.65 -2.59
N ARG A 288 20.40 5.50 -2.94
CA ARG A 288 20.72 4.39 -2.03
C ARG A 288 21.54 4.73 -0.79
N LEU A 289 22.12 5.92 -0.72
CA LEU A 289 22.99 6.35 0.40
C LEU A 289 22.26 7.15 1.50
N VAL A 290 20.99 7.47 1.33
CA VAL A 290 20.22 8.20 2.34
C VAL A 290 19.03 7.34 2.76
N MET A 291 19.13 6.72 3.94
CA MET A 291 18.00 6.00 4.55
C MET A 291 16.85 6.97 4.83
N TYR A 292 15.67 6.65 4.35
CA TYR A 292 14.43 7.41 4.56
C TYR A 292 13.81 7.10 5.93
N TRP A 293 14.52 7.41 7.00
CA TRP A 293 14.00 7.29 8.36
C TRP A 293 13.65 8.65 8.97
#